data_fa75e27793fd01da7043da5a4e32c627
#
_entry.id   fa75e27793fd01da7043da5a4e32c627
#
_cell.length_a   1.000
_cell.length_b   1.000
_cell.length_c   1.000
_cell.angle_alpha   90.00
_cell.angle_beta   90.00
_cell.angle_gamma   90.00
#
_symmetry.space_group_name_H-M   'P 1'
#
loop_
_entity.id
_entity.type
_entity.pdbx_description
1 polymer ?
#
loop_
_entity_poly.entity_id
_entity_poly.type
_entity_poly.pdbx_seq_one_letter_code
_entity_poly.pdbx_strand_id
1 'polypeptide(L)'
;MKRIFKYTFLQRLSNIILSCAVMTCMSGVELLFLTVTHDVTNGFYILWFGLTILALTIIPLSIFIKCSSGYARSLLFTDESYLMLTLPVRTEWILLGRMLCGLVELIICSVVSFILLSIVIIYWNSYYMGFEVNQFFEFIACLPAVLAHNIQAIFALLFIFMAAFILIGNVALVVQTFLRSFNIKRMRALWTVGSILLFMSILSFIGKIETQIGTALGDYCSITLYDIPYQNIGNIMYTAPTVPIPAVSIMLSIGCGIGFFFISAWLLKKKVEV
;
A
#
# COMPACT_ATOMS: atom_id res chain seq x y z
N MET A 1 -7.00 -6.69 22.67
CA MET A 1 -6.59 -6.68 21.25
C MET A 1 -7.54 -7.46 20.35
N LYS A 2 -7.75 -8.77 20.54
CA LYS A 2 -8.61 -9.62 19.67
C LYS A 2 -10.04 -9.07 19.46
N ARG A 3 -10.69 -8.55 20.51
CA ARG A 3 -12.03 -7.95 20.41
C ARG A 3 -12.03 -6.66 19.58
N ILE A 4 -11.07 -5.78 19.81
CA ILE A 4 -10.93 -4.52 19.04
C ILE A 4 -10.75 -4.81 17.55
N PHE A 5 -9.85 -5.73 17.23
CA PHE A 5 -9.64 -6.19 15.86
C PHE A 5 -10.93 -6.71 15.23
N LYS A 6 -11.66 -7.62 15.92
CA LYS A 6 -12.91 -8.20 15.40
C LYS A 6 -13.96 -7.11 15.10
N TYR A 7 -14.20 -6.18 16.02
CA TYR A 7 -15.19 -5.12 15.80
C TYR A 7 -14.78 -4.17 14.68
N THR A 8 -13.52 -3.74 14.66
CA THR A 8 -13.00 -2.89 13.58
C THR A 8 -13.10 -3.58 12.22
N PHE A 9 -12.79 -4.88 12.16
CA PHE A 9 -12.86 -5.66 10.93
C PHE A 9 -14.30 -5.79 10.42
N LEU A 10 -15.26 -6.13 11.30
CA LEU A 10 -16.67 -6.23 10.92
C LEU A 10 -17.22 -4.90 10.40
N GLN A 11 -16.85 -3.79 11.04
CA GLN A 11 -17.24 -2.46 10.58
C GLN A 11 -16.65 -2.12 9.21
N ARG A 12 -15.46 -2.63 8.91
CA ARG A 12 -14.76 -2.39 7.64
C ARG A 12 -15.16 -3.36 6.52
N LEU A 13 -15.79 -4.47 6.85
CA LEU A 13 -16.16 -5.50 5.89
C LEU A 13 -16.97 -4.95 4.71
N SER A 14 -17.92 -4.08 4.97
CA SER A 14 -18.72 -3.41 3.93
C SER A 14 -17.85 -2.59 2.97
N ASN A 15 -16.84 -1.87 3.47
CA ASN A 15 -15.93 -1.09 2.62
C ASN A 15 -15.00 -1.99 1.79
N ILE A 16 -14.54 -3.11 2.36
CA ILE A 16 -13.72 -4.11 1.66
C ILE A 16 -14.54 -4.69 0.49
N ILE A 17 -15.77 -5.13 0.77
CA ILE A 17 -16.66 -5.70 -0.25
C ILE A 17 -16.93 -4.66 -1.34
N LEU A 18 -17.23 -3.41 -0.97
CA LEU A 18 -17.48 -2.33 -1.93
C LEU A 18 -16.26 -2.06 -2.81
N SER A 19 -15.06 -1.98 -2.23
CA SER A 19 -13.82 -1.77 -2.98
C SER A 19 -13.54 -2.90 -3.96
N CYS A 20 -13.71 -4.15 -3.52
CA CYS A 20 -13.57 -5.32 -4.38
C CYS A 20 -14.62 -5.35 -5.49
N ALA A 21 -15.87 -5.02 -5.18
CA ALA A 21 -16.96 -4.96 -6.17
C ALA A 21 -16.70 -3.91 -7.24
N VAL A 22 -16.24 -2.70 -6.85
CA VAL A 22 -15.89 -1.64 -7.81
C VAL A 22 -14.75 -2.09 -8.73
N MET A 23 -13.69 -2.68 -8.19
CA MET A 23 -12.57 -3.20 -8.98
C MET A 23 -13.03 -4.29 -9.96
N THR A 24 -13.85 -5.22 -9.49
CA THR A 24 -14.40 -6.31 -10.32
C THR A 24 -15.34 -5.79 -11.41
N CYS A 25 -16.20 -4.83 -11.10
CA CYS A 25 -17.09 -4.21 -12.09
C CYS A 25 -16.29 -3.47 -13.17
N MET A 26 -15.29 -2.68 -12.81
CA MET A 26 -14.45 -1.96 -13.77
C MET A 26 -13.73 -2.91 -14.72
N SER A 27 -13.12 -3.97 -14.17
CA SER A 27 -12.43 -4.99 -14.96
C SER A 27 -13.40 -5.82 -15.80
N GLY A 28 -14.59 -6.13 -15.28
CA GLY A 28 -15.62 -6.87 -16.02
C GLY A 28 -16.12 -6.09 -17.23
N VAL A 29 -16.36 -4.80 -17.08
CA VAL A 29 -16.76 -3.91 -18.19
C VAL A 29 -15.64 -3.83 -19.24
N GLU A 30 -14.38 -3.75 -18.82
CA GLU A 30 -13.22 -3.76 -19.73
C GLU A 30 -13.16 -5.02 -20.57
N LEU A 31 -13.31 -6.19 -19.94
CA LEU A 31 -13.33 -7.47 -20.64
C LEU A 31 -14.51 -7.60 -21.60
N LEU A 32 -15.68 -7.09 -21.22
CA LEU A 32 -16.86 -7.05 -22.10
C LEU A 32 -16.63 -6.14 -23.32
N PHE A 33 -16.01 -4.98 -23.14
CA PHE A 33 -15.66 -4.11 -24.26
C PHE A 33 -14.72 -4.79 -25.26
N LEU A 34 -13.68 -5.46 -24.74
CA LEU A 34 -12.74 -6.21 -25.58
C LEU A 34 -13.41 -7.31 -26.39
N THR A 35 -14.37 -8.03 -25.79
CA THR A 35 -15.07 -9.14 -26.46
C THR A 35 -16.09 -8.67 -27.50
N VAL A 36 -16.72 -7.51 -27.29
CA VAL A 36 -17.81 -7.02 -28.13
C VAL A 36 -17.33 -6.15 -29.28
N THR A 37 -16.39 -5.24 -29.01
CA THR A 37 -16.01 -4.24 -30.04
C THR A 37 -14.95 -4.73 -31.00
N HIS A 38 -14.10 -5.69 -30.62
CA HIS A 38 -12.95 -6.16 -31.38
C HIS A 38 -12.07 -5.03 -31.97
N ASP A 39 -12.41 -3.77 -31.68
CA ASP A 39 -11.74 -2.59 -32.22
C ASP A 39 -11.08 -1.79 -31.07
N VAL A 40 -9.81 -2.00 -30.97
CA VAL A 40 -8.96 -1.47 -29.88
C VAL A 40 -8.44 -0.06 -30.19
N THR A 41 -8.63 0.39 -31.43
CA THR A 41 -8.26 1.74 -31.89
C THR A 41 -9.29 2.78 -31.46
N ASN A 42 -10.45 2.36 -30.96
CA ASN A 42 -11.48 3.27 -30.50
C ASN A 42 -11.01 4.08 -29.29
N GLY A 43 -10.99 5.40 -29.39
CA GLY A 43 -10.53 6.31 -28.33
C GLY A 43 -11.30 6.12 -27.00
N PHE A 44 -12.56 5.69 -27.07
CA PHE A 44 -13.35 5.38 -25.87
C PHE A 44 -12.82 4.15 -25.13
N TYR A 45 -12.39 3.11 -25.85
CA TYR A 45 -11.78 1.93 -25.29
C TYR A 45 -10.47 2.26 -24.56
N ILE A 46 -9.57 3.01 -25.21
CA ILE A 46 -8.29 3.41 -24.62
C ILE A 46 -8.49 4.20 -23.33
N LEU A 47 -9.49 5.09 -23.33
CA LEU A 47 -9.84 5.87 -22.13
C LEU A 47 -10.34 4.96 -21.01
N TRP A 48 -11.22 4.00 -21.31
CA TRP A 48 -11.76 3.07 -20.33
C TRP A 48 -10.68 2.14 -19.77
N PHE A 49 -9.83 1.61 -20.63
CA PHE A 49 -8.66 0.81 -20.22
C PHE A 49 -7.76 1.58 -19.25
N GLY A 50 -7.44 2.84 -19.58
CA GLY A 50 -6.69 3.72 -18.68
C GLY A 50 -7.37 3.93 -17.34
N LEU A 51 -8.70 4.15 -17.33
CA LEU A 51 -9.49 4.29 -16.10
C LEU A 51 -9.49 3.00 -15.26
N THR A 52 -9.57 1.85 -15.90
CA THR A 52 -9.54 0.54 -15.22
C THR A 52 -8.20 0.29 -14.55
N ILE A 53 -7.08 0.49 -15.25
CA ILE A 53 -5.74 0.38 -14.66
C ILE A 53 -5.57 1.37 -13.51
N LEU A 54 -6.02 2.61 -13.71
CA LEU A 54 -5.95 3.65 -12.70
C LEU A 54 -6.79 3.29 -11.47
N ALA A 55 -7.99 2.75 -11.63
CA ALA A 55 -8.82 2.29 -10.52
C ALA A 55 -8.17 1.12 -9.76
N LEU A 56 -7.64 0.12 -10.48
CA LEU A 56 -6.95 -1.03 -9.89
C LEU A 56 -5.69 -0.65 -9.11
N THR A 57 -5.02 0.45 -9.46
CA THR A 57 -3.82 0.93 -8.76
C THR A 57 -4.16 1.91 -7.63
N ILE A 58 -5.07 2.87 -7.86
CA ILE A 58 -5.39 3.91 -6.86
C ILE A 58 -6.19 3.36 -5.68
N ILE A 59 -7.07 2.37 -5.88
CA ILE A 59 -7.87 1.82 -4.78
C ILE A 59 -6.97 1.18 -3.71
N PRO A 60 -6.06 0.23 -4.01
CA PRO A 60 -5.13 -0.30 -3.02
C PRO A 60 -4.21 0.77 -2.42
N LEU A 61 -3.73 1.72 -3.22
CA LEU A 61 -2.89 2.82 -2.73
C LEU A 61 -3.64 3.72 -1.73
N SER A 62 -4.91 4.03 -2.00
CA SER A 62 -5.75 4.81 -1.09
C SER A 62 -6.02 4.07 0.22
N ILE A 63 -6.20 2.75 0.14
CA ILE A 63 -6.34 1.87 1.31
C ILE A 63 -5.03 1.86 2.09
N PHE A 64 -3.88 1.72 1.43
CA PHE A 64 -2.57 1.78 2.05
C PHE A 64 -2.38 3.03 2.92
N ILE A 65 -2.69 4.22 2.40
CA ILE A 65 -2.55 5.47 3.14
C ILE A 65 -3.52 5.54 4.33
N LYS A 66 -4.75 5.05 4.17
CA LYS A 66 -5.76 5.06 5.24
C LYS A 66 -5.44 4.06 6.35
N CYS A 67 -5.04 2.84 5.98
CA CYS A 67 -4.82 1.76 6.94
C CYS A 67 -3.46 1.88 7.65
N SER A 68 -2.43 2.40 6.98
CA SER A 68 -1.13 2.63 7.62
C SER A 68 -1.22 3.61 8.79
N SER A 69 -2.11 4.61 8.70
CA SER A 69 -2.41 5.53 9.80
C SER A 69 -3.40 4.96 10.84
N GLY A 70 -3.78 3.69 10.77
CA GLY A 70 -4.77 3.08 11.66
C GLY A 70 -6.15 3.74 11.57
N TYR A 71 -6.51 4.27 10.39
CA TYR A 71 -7.72 5.04 10.15
C TYR A 71 -7.84 6.25 11.10
N ALA A 72 -6.74 6.96 11.29
CA ALA A 72 -6.65 8.07 12.22
C ALA A 72 -7.79 9.08 12.08
N ARG A 73 -8.23 9.36 10.84
CA ARG A 73 -9.36 10.27 10.60
C ARG A 73 -10.66 9.77 11.25
N SER A 74 -11.00 8.49 11.14
CA SER A 74 -12.20 7.95 11.77
C SER A 74 -12.03 7.83 13.29
N LEU A 75 -10.82 7.52 13.77
CA LEU A 75 -10.53 7.46 15.19
C LEU A 75 -10.58 8.83 15.87
N LEU A 76 -10.22 9.91 15.16
CA LEU A 76 -10.03 11.22 15.76
C LEU A 76 -11.21 12.19 15.57
N PHE A 77 -11.96 12.03 14.48
CA PHE A 77 -12.92 13.05 14.02
C PHE A 77 -14.36 12.55 13.84
N THR A 78 -14.65 11.28 14.15
CA THR A 78 -16.02 10.75 14.15
C THR A 78 -16.55 10.59 15.58
N ASP A 79 -17.87 10.48 15.75
CA ASP A 79 -18.53 10.28 17.03
C ASP A 79 -18.10 8.96 17.71
N GLU A 80 -17.68 7.98 16.93
CA GLU A 80 -17.10 6.72 17.42
C GLU A 80 -15.79 6.94 18.20
N SER A 81 -15.10 8.05 17.93
CA SER A 81 -13.85 8.39 18.61
C SER A 81 -14.02 8.51 20.12
N TYR A 82 -15.14 9.07 20.55
CA TYR A 82 -15.44 9.23 21.98
C TYR A 82 -15.58 7.87 22.66
N LEU A 83 -16.37 6.97 22.06
CA LEU A 83 -16.57 5.62 22.61
C LEU A 83 -15.27 4.79 22.65
N MET A 84 -14.46 4.87 21.58
CA MET A 84 -13.20 4.11 21.53
C MET A 84 -12.14 4.62 22.50
N LEU A 85 -12.07 5.93 22.71
CA LEU A 85 -11.07 6.54 23.59
C LEU A 85 -11.45 6.51 25.06
N THR A 86 -12.75 6.32 25.39
CA THR A 86 -13.23 6.12 26.78
C THR A 86 -13.14 4.66 27.24
N LEU A 87 -12.80 3.72 26.36
CA LEU A 87 -12.58 2.33 26.76
C LEU A 87 -11.39 2.23 27.73
N PRO A 88 -11.49 1.43 28.81
CA PRO A 88 -10.40 1.20 29.76
C PRO A 88 -9.30 0.31 29.18
N VAL A 89 -8.80 0.67 27.99
CA VAL A 89 -7.77 -0.05 27.25
C VAL A 89 -6.67 0.93 26.88
N ARG A 90 -5.41 0.49 26.92
CA ARG A 90 -4.27 1.33 26.53
C ARG A 90 -4.41 1.75 25.07
N THR A 91 -4.17 3.03 24.81
CA THR A 91 -4.31 3.67 23.48
C THR A 91 -3.47 2.99 22.41
N GLU A 92 -2.29 2.48 22.81
CA GLU A 92 -1.39 1.75 21.90
C GLU A 92 -2.05 0.49 21.33
N TRP A 93 -2.80 -0.25 22.15
CA TRP A 93 -3.50 -1.45 21.71
C TRP A 93 -4.67 -1.16 20.79
N ILE A 94 -5.33 -0.01 20.96
CA ILE A 94 -6.40 0.44 20.05
C ILE A 94 -5.80 0.76 18.69
N LEU A 95 -4.73 1.57 18.66
CA LEU A 95 -4.03 1.93 17.42
C LEU A 95 -3.49 0.70 16.69
N LEU A 96 -2.78 -0.16 17.40
CA LEU A 96 -2.17 -1.38 16.84
C LEU A 96 -3.25 -2.33 16.28
N GLY A 97 -4.35 -2.52 16.99
CA GLY A 97 -5.46 -3.35 16.54
C GLY A 97 -6.10 -2.82 15.24
N ARG A 98 -6.21 -1.49 15.08
CA ARG A 98 -6.74 -0.84 13.88
C ARG A 98 -5.74 -0.91 12.72
N MET A 99 -4.45 -0.70 12.97
CA MET A 99 -3.41 -0.85 11.94
C MET A 99 -3.35 -2.28 11.40
N LEU A 100 -3.42 -3.29 12.28
CA LEU A 100 -3.47 -4.70 11.86
C LEU A 100 -4.73 -5.03 11.06
N CYS A 101 -5.87 -4.49 11.45
CA CYS A 101 -7.11 -4.64 10.67
C CYS A 101 -6.94 -4.03 9.27
N GLY A 102 -6.36 -2.83 9.20
CA GLY A 102 -6.09 -2.17 7.94
C GLY A 102 -5.09 -2.93 7.05
N LEU A 103 -4.09 -3.56 7.65
CA LEU A 103 -3.14 -4.38 6.91
C LEU A 103 -3.84 -5.59 6.26
N VAL A 104 -4.77 -6.23 6.96
CA VAL A 104 -5.57 -7.32 6.39
C VAL A 104 -6.47 -6.81 5.24
N GLU A 105 -7.14 -5.65 5.41
CA GLU A 105 -7.92 -4.99 4.35
C GLU A 105 -7.04 -4.73 3.12
N LEU A 106 -5.83 -4.19 3.33
CA LEU A 106 -4.88 -3.90 2.27
C LEU A 106 -4.45 -5.17 1.53
N ILE A 107 -4.10 -6.24 2.25
CA ILE A 107 -3.71 -7.51 1.63
C ILE A 107 -4.83 -8.05 0.76
N ILE A 108 -6.06 -8.09 1.27
CA ILE A 108 -7.21 -8.60 0.50
C ILE A 108 -7.41 -7.78 -0.78
N CYS A 109 -7.48 -6.46 -0.66
CA CYS A 109 -7.71 -5.59 -1.82
C CYS A 109 -6.55 -5.61 -2.81
N SER A 110 -5.30 -5.72 -2.34
CA SER A 110 -4.12 -5.82 -3.21
C SER A 110 -4.08 -7.14 -3.98
N VAL A 111 -4.43 -8.25 -3.33
CA VAL A 111 -4.49 -9.56 -3.99
C VAL A 111 -5.59 -9.57 -5.07
N VAL A 112 -6.78 -9.06 -4.74
CA VAL A 112 -7.87 -8.94 -5.72
C VAL A 112 -7.47 -8.04 -6.89
N SER A 113 -6.87 -6.87 -6.60
CA SER A 113 -6.40 -5.95 -7.63
C SER A 113 -5.34 -6.60 -8.52
N PHE A 114 -4.37 -7.31 -7.94
CA PHE A 114 -3.31 -7.98 -8.69
C PHE A 114 -3.86 -9.06 -9.62
N ILE A 115 -4.80 -9.88 -9.15
CA ILE A 115 -5.46 -10.91 -9.97
C ILE A 115 -6.23 -10.26 -11.13
N LEU A 116 -7.03 -9.23 -10.86
CA LEU A 116 -7.81 -8.54 -11.89
C LEU A 116 -6.92 -7.85 -12.92
N LEU A 117 -5.85 -7.17 -12.45
CA LEU A 117 -4.88 -6.52 -13.32
C LEU A 117 -4.19 -7.54 -14.23
N SER A 118 -3.78 -8.68 -13.67
CA SER A 118 -3.18 -9.77 -14.45
C SER A 118 -4.12 -10.27 -15.54
N ILE A 119 -5.40 -10.51 -15.20
CA ILE A 119 -6.40 -10.96 -16.18
C ILE A 119 -6.57 -9.94 -17.30
N VAL A 120 -6.72 -8.65 -16.96
CA VAL A 120 -6.90 -7.57 -17.94
C VAL A 120 -5.68 -7.46 -18.87
N ILE A 121 -4.46 -7.47 -18.31
CA ILE A 121 -3.21 -7.38 -19.10
C ILE A 121 -3.03 -8.59 -20.02
N ILE A 122 -3.32 -9.79 -19.54
CA ILE A 122 -3.17 -11.02 -20.33
C ILE A 122 -4.15 -11.01 -21.49
N TYR A 123 -5.42 -10.67 -21.20
CA TYR A 123 -6.44 -10.61 -22.22
C TYR A 123 -6.12 -9.55 -23.28
N TRP A 124 -5.60 -8.40 -22.86
CA TRP A 124 -5.14 -7.33 -23.72
C TRP A 124 -3.95 -7.79 -24.61
N ASN A 125 -2.93 -8.43 -24.03
CA ASN A 125 -1.78 -8.96 -24.76
C ASN A 125 -2.15 -10.10 -25.72
N SER A 126 -3.07 -10.98 -25.32
CA SER A 126 -3.58 -12.04 -26.20
C SER A 126 -4.23 -11.46 -27.44
N TYR A 127 -4.95 -10.37 -27.28
CA TYR A 127 -5.65 -9.72 -28.39
C TYR A 127 -4.70 -8.96 -29.33
N TYR A 128 -3.71 -8.23 -28.78
CA TYR A 128 -2.80 -7.39 -29.56
C TYR A 128 -1.58 -8.10 -30.11
N MET A 129 -0.99 -8.98 -29.32
CA MET A 129 0.29 -9.61 -29.63
C MET A 129 0.15 -11.06 -30.07
N GLY A 130 -1.08 -11.58 -30.17
CA GLY A 130 -1.31 -13.00 -30.47
C GLY A 130 -0.73 -13.93 -29.41
N PHE A 131 -0.64 -13.45 -28.18
CA PHE A 131 -0.09 -14.21 -27.07
C PHE A 131 -1.03 -15.40 -26.76
N GLU A 132 -0.52 -16.62 -26.90
CA GLU A 132 -1.33 -17.80 -26.61
C GLU A 132 -1.59 -17.90 -25.11
N VAL A 133 -2.85 -18.18 -24.74
CA VAL A 133 -3.26 -18.37 -23.33
C VAL A 133 -2.43 -19.46 -22.65
N ASN A 134 -1.92 -20.44 -23.41
CA ASN A 134 -1.03 -21.49 -22.92
C ASN A 134 0.28 -20.95 -22.34
N GLN A 135 0.87 -19.92 -22.92
CA GLN A 135 2.10 -19.28 -22.43
C GLN A 135 1.90 -18.66 -21.04
N PHE A 136 0.69 -18.19 -20.77
CA PHE A 136 0.34 -17.69 -19.44
C PHE A 136 0.28 -18.80 -18.38
N PHE A 137 -0.32 -19.93 -18.71
CA PHE A 137 -0.33 -21.07 -17.79
C PHE A 137 1.07 -21.64 -17.55
N GLU A 138 1.94 -21.63 -18.56
CA GLU A 138 3.35 -21.96 -18.40
C GLU A 138 4.07 -20.97 -17.48
N PHE A 139 3.81 -19.67 -17.62
CA PHE A 139 4.36 -18.65 -16.71
C PHE A 139 3.89 -18.88 -15.27
N ILE A 140 2.58 -19.14 -15.04
CA ILE A 140 2.06 -19.47 -13.71
C ILE A 140 2.70 -20.76 -13.14
N ALA A 141 2.90 -21.77 -13.97
CA ALA A 141 3.53 -23.01 -13.54
C ALA A 141 5.01 -22.82 -13.14
N CYS A 142 5.71 -21.87 -13.77
CA CYS A 142 7.09 -21.51 -13.43
C CYS A 142 7.18 -20.56 -12.20
N LEU A 143 6.09 -19.89 -11.83
CA LEU A 143 6.06 -18.87 -10.78
C LEU A 143 6.58 -19.38 -9.42
N PRO A 144 6.25 -20.60 -8.93
CA PRO A 144 6.80 -21.13 -7.69
C PRO A 144 8.34 -21.29 -7.72
N ALA A 145 8.89 -21.71 -8.85
CA ALA A 145 10.34 -21.84 -9.02
C ALA A 145 11.03 -20.48 -9.01
N VAL A 146 10.45 -19.48 -9.68
CA VAL A 146 10.93 -18.07 -9.67
C VAL A 146 10.95 -17.52 -8.26
N LEU A 147 9.84 -17.70 -7.54
CA LEU A 147 9.70 -17.22 -6.17
C LEU A 147 10.73 -17.89 -5.24
N ALA A 148 10.94 -19.21 -5.40
CA ALA A 148 11.92 -19.93 -4.61
C ALA A 148 13.35 -19.47 -4.86
N HIS A 149 13.74 -19.20 -6.14
CA HIS A 149 15.07 -18.70 -6.48
C HIS A 149 15.28 -17.25 -6.06
N ASN A 150 14.22 -16.43 -6.07
CA ASN A 150 14.28 -15.00 -5.71
C ASN A 150 13.77 -14.70 -4.30
N ILE A 151 13.82 -15.65 -3.39
CA ILE A 151 13.27 -15.51 -2.04
C ILE A 151 13.89 -14.32 -1.28
N GLN A 152 15.17 -14.04 -1.49
CA GLN A 152 15.87 -12.90 -0.89
C GLN A 152 15.30 -11.56 -1.38
N ALA A 153 15.02 -11.45 -2.67
CA ALA A 153 14.43 -10.24 -3.25
C ALA A 153 12.99 -10.03 -2.75
N ILE A 154 12.22 -11.11 -2.57
CA ILE A 154 10.87 -11.05 -2.01
C ILE A 154 10.92 -10.55 -0.57
N PHE A 155 11.80 -11.09 0.27
CA PHE A 155 11.96 -10.61 1.64
C PHE A 155 12.39 -9.15 1.69
N ALA A 156 13.33 -8.73 0.85
CA ALA A 156 13.76 -7.34 0.77
C ALA A 156 12.60 -6.41 0.39
N LEU A 157 11.82 -6.78 -0.61
CA LEU A 157 10.64 -6.03 -1.06
C LEU A 157 9.59 -5.95 0.05
N LEU A 158 9.37 -7.03 0.78
CA LEU A 158 8.47 -7.08 1.94
C LEU A 158 8.98 -6.17 3.07
N PHE A 159 10.28 -6.13 3.35
CA PHE A 159 10.87 -5.24 4.33
C PHE A 159 10.74 -3.77 3.93
N ILE A 160 10.98 -3.42 2.66
CA ILE A 160 10.77 -2.07 2.12
C ILE A 160 9.29 -1.66 2.28
N PHE A 161 8.37 -2.55 1.91
CA PHE A 161 6.94 -2.31 2.05
C PHE A 161 6.54 -2.09 3.51
N MET A 162 7.01 -2.92 4.43
CA MET A 162 6.74 -2.78 5.87
C MET A 162 7.35 -1.49 6.44
N ALA A 163 8.56 -1.11 6.04
CA ALA A 163 9.19 0.15 6.45
C ALA A 163 8.36 1.35 5.98
N ALA A 164 7.94 1.37 4.70
CA ALA A 164 7.09 2.41 4.14
C ALA A 164 5.72 2.46 4.84
N PHE A 165 5.11 1.31 5.11
CA PHE A 165 3.83 1.21 5.82
C PHE A 165 3.92 1.81 7.23
N ILE A 166 4.96 1.46 7.99
CA ILE A 166 5.17 1.95 9.35
C ILE A 166 5.50 3.44 9.33
N LEU A 167 6.41 3.91 8.47
CA LEU A 167 6.82 5.30 8.42
C LEU A 167 5.66 6.21 7.99
N ILE A 168 5.10 5.99 6.80
CA ILE A 168 4.06 6.83 6.21
C ILE A 168 2.83 6.88 7.13
N GLY A 169 2.44 5.72 7.66
CA GLY A 169 1.28 5.61 8.54
C GLY A 169 1.45 6.39 9.83
N ASN A 170 2.57 6.24 10.48
CA ASN A 170 2.80 6.89 11.76
C ASN A 170 3.06 8.39 11.63
N VAL A 171 3.69 8.85 10.55
CA VAL A 171 3.78 10.28 10.24
C VAL A 171 2.37 10.87 10.02
N ALA A 172 1.52 10.20 9.24
CA ALA A 172 0.14 10.64 9.05
C ALA A 172 -0.66 10.67 10.36
N LEU A 173 -0.46 9.68 11.22
CA LEU A 173 -1.09 9.60 12.55
C LEU A 173 -0.63 10.77 13.43
N VAL A 174 0.68 11.06 13.52
CA VAL A 174 1.21 12.20 14.30
C VAL A 174 0.62 13.51 13.82
N VAL A 175 0.63 13.75 12.51
CA VAL A 175 0.09 14.96 11.92
C VAL A 175 -1.38 15.14 12.28
N GLN A 176 -2.19 14.09 12.17
CA GLN A 176 -3.61 14.18 12.50
C GLN A 176 -3.88 14.33 14.00
N THR A 177 -3.11 13.67 14.85
CA THR A 177 -3.22 13.84 16.31
C THR A 177 -2.80 15.22 16.76
N PHE A 178 -1.75 15.76 16.17
CA PHE A 178 -1.27 17.12 16.41
C PHE A 178 -2.34 18.15 16.02
N LEU A 179 -2.92 18.02 14.82
CA LEU A 179 -3.99 18.92 14.36
C LEU A 179 -5.23 18.88 15.26
N ARG A 180 -5.64 17.70 15.73
CA ARG A 180 -6.74 17.60 16.68
C ARG A 180 -6.44 18.36 17.98
N SER A 181 -5.17 18.40 18.38
CA SER A 181 -4.77 19.06 19.62
C SER A 181 -5.07 20.58 19.64
N PHE A 182 -5.17 21.21 18.49
CA PHE A 182 -5.46 22.64 18.36
C PHE A 182 -6.94 23.02 18.30
N ASN A 183 -7.85 22.02 18.37
CA ASN A 183 -9.32 22.19 18.44
C ASN A 183 -9.94 23.19 17.44
N ILE A 184 -9.36 23.33 16.25
CA ILE A 184 -9.75 24.34 15.27
C ILE A 184 -10.89 23.80 14.41
N LYS A 185 -12.12 24.13 14.78
CA LYS A 185 -13.33 23.74 14.04
C LYS A 185 -13.62 24.61 12.82
N ARG A 186 -13.08 25.82 12.75
CA ARG A 186 -13.54 26.87 11.81
C ARG A 186 -12.93 26.86 10.41
N MET A 187 -11.78 26.21 10.17
CA MET A 187 -11.07 26.26 8.89
C MET A 187 -10.64 24.90 8.37
N ARG A 188 -11.59 23.98 8.17
CA ARG A 188 -11.29 22.59 7.74
C ARG A 188 -10.43 22.48 6.48
N ALA A 189 -10.67 23.33 5.46
CA ALA A 189 -9.92 23.27 4.20
C ALA A 189 -8.45 23.67 4.38
N LEU A 190 -8.20 24.77 5.11
CA LEU A 190 -6.86 25.30 5.35
C LEU A 190 -6.02 24.31 6.17
N TRP A 191 -6.65 23.61 7.10
CA TRP A 191 -6.02 22.60 7.92
C TRP A 191 -5.71 21.32 7.16
N THR A 192 -6.55 20.94 6.18
CA THR A 192 -6.25 19.79 5.31
C THR A 192 -5.00 20.08 4.46
N VAL A 193 -4.90 21.26 3.89
CA VAL A 193 -3.72 21.70 3.13
C VAL A 193 -2.49 21.78 4.04
N GLY A 194 -2.62 22.42 5.21
CA GLY A 194 -1.54 22.51 6.21
C GLY A 194 -1.07 21.14 6.69
N SER A 195 -1.98 20.17 6.89
CA SER A 195 -1.61 18.80 7.26
C SER A 195 -0.83 18.07 6.16
N ILE A 196 -1.23 18.25 4.92
CA ILE A 196 -0.52 17.67 3.77
C ILE A 196 0.89 18.27 3.66
N LEU A 197 1.02 19.58 3.76
CA LEU A 197 2.31 20.26 3.70
C LEU A 197 3.24 19.83 4.85
N LEU A 198 2.73 19.74 6.06
CA LEU A 198 3.48 19.30 7.23
C LEU A 198 3.91 17.83 7.08
N PHE A 199 3.02 16.97 6.59
CA PHE A 199 3.32 15.58 6.29
C PHE A 199 4.44 15.44 5.26
N MET A 200 4.33 16.15 4.14
CA MET A 200 5.35 16.14 3.09
C MET A 200 6.70 16.72 3.57
N SER A 201 6.68 17.75 4.43
CA SER A 201 7.88 18.33 5.03
C SER A 201 8.60 17.34 5.95
N ILE A 202 7.87 16.63 6.79
CA ILE A 202 8.44 15.59 7.68
C ILE A 202 9.05 14.46 6.86
N LEU A 203 8.35 13.93 5.85
CA LEU A 203 8.87 12.88 4.99
C LEU A 203 10.12 13.33 4.21
N SER A 204 10.10 14.56 3.67
CA SER A 204 11.26 15.13 2.98
C SER A 204 12.47 15.28 3.91
N PHE A 205 12.24 15.69 5.15
CA PHE A 205 13.31 15.81 6.16
C PHE A 205 13.92 14.45 6.50
N ILE A 206 13.08 13.43 6.73
CA ILE A 206 13.54 12.06 6.98
C ILE A 206 14.34 11.54 5.79
N GLY A 207 13.84 11.71 4.55
CA GLY A 207 14.55 11.29 3.34
C GLY A 207 15.94 11.95 3.19
N LYS A 208 16.09 13.23 3.58
CA LYS A 208 17.40 13.89 3.60
C LYS A 208 18.35 13.27 4.63
N ILE A 209 17.86 12.96 5.81
CA ILE A 209 18.66 12.28 6.85
C ILE A 209 19.07 10.90 6.37
N GLU A 210 18.14 10.13 5.80
CA GLU A 210 18.41 8.80 5.24
C GLU A 210 19.51 8.83 4.18
N THR A 211 19.42 9.77 3.22
CA THR A 211 20.44 9.91 2.18
C THR A 211 21.82 10.32 2.74
N GLN A 212 21.87 11.21 3.73
CA GLN A 212 23.14 11.62 4.35
C GLN A 212 23.79 10.47 5.14
N ILE A 213 22.99 9.72 5.90
CA ILE A 213 23.51 8.60 6.69
C ILE A 213 23.88 7.43 5.77
N GLY A 214 23.05 7.15 4.75
CA GLY A 214 23.31 6.10 3.76
C GLY A 214 24.62 6.32 3.00
N THR A 215 24.87 7.54 2.53
CA THR A 215 26.14 7.88 1.87
C THR A 215 27.35 7.77 2.79
N ALA A 216 27.19 8.05 4.09
CA ALA A 216 28.28 7.99 5.08
C ALA A 216 28.61 6.53 5.48
N LEU A 217 27.64 5.62 5.48
CA LEU A 217 27.79 4.24 5.93
C LEU A 217 28.03 3.22 4.81
N GLY A 218 27.98 3.63 3.54
CA GLY A 218 28.17 2.71 2.40
C GLY A 218 27.02 1.70 2.26
N ASP A 219 25.82 2.18 2.08
CA ASP A 219 24.52 1.59 2.44
C ASP A 219 23.90 0.57 1.48
N TYR A 220 24.63 0.04 0.51
CA TYR A 220 23.99 -0.83 -0.48
C TYR A 220 24.28 -2.31 -0.26
N CYS A 221 23.24 -3.05 0.15
CA CYS A 221 23.22 -4.50 0.03
C CYS A 221 22.75 -4.85 -1.39
N SER A 222 23.62 -5.44 -2.22
CA SER A 222 23.25 -5.87 -3.56
C SER A 222 22.59 -7.25 -3.53
N ILE A 223 21.37 -7.35 -4.05
CA ILE A 223 20.70 -8.64 -4.26
C ILE A 223 20.73 -8.95 -5.74
N THR A 224 21.20 -10.16 -6.07
CA THR A 224 21.14 -10.68 -7.44
C THR A 224 19.76 -11.26 -7.70
N LEU A 225 19.08 -10.76 -8.74
CA LEU A 225 17.85 -11.36 -9.23
C LEU A 225 18.22 -12.50 -10.19
N TYR A 226 17.79 -13.69 -9.87
CA TYR A 226 17.97 -14.83 -10.77
C TYR A 226 16.90 -14.81 -11.85
N ASP A 227 17.32 -14.68 -13.10
CA ASP A 227 16.44 -14.83 -14.26
C ASP A 227 16.01 -16.29 -14.41
N ILE A 228 14.78 -16.49 -14.83
CA ILE A 228 14.34 -17.82 -15.22
C ILE A 228 14.94 -18.07 -16.60
N PRO A 229 15.60 -19.21 -16.82
CA PRO A 229 15.95 -19.59 -18.18
C PRO A 229 14.65 -19.88 -18.95
N TYR A 230 14.13 -18.89 -19.63
CA TYR A 230 13.17 -19.09 -20.70
C TYR A 230 13.94 -19.84 -21.82
N GLN A 231 13.78 -21.13 -21.89
CA GLN A 231 14.55 -22.01 -22.77
C GLN A 231 14.42 -21.72 -24.27
N ASN A 232 13.65 -20.69 -24.68
CA ASN A 232 13.35 -20.41 -26.08
C ASN A 232 13.68 -19.00 -26.57
N ILE A 233 14.29 -18.15 -25.78
CA ILE A 233 14.76 -16.85 -26.28
C ILE A 233 16.28 -16.93 -26.42
N GLY A 234 16.72 -17.12 -27.64
CA GLY A 234 18.11 -17.36 -28.08
C GLY A 234 19.19 -16.73 -27.19
N ASN A 235 20.22 -17.49 -26.93
CA ASN A 235 21.60 -17.25 -26.43
C ASN A 235 22.01 -15.82 -26.01
N ILE A 236 21.17 -15.07 -25.33
CA ILE A 236 21.54 -13.81 -24.69
C ILE A 236 21.92 -14.16 -23.26
N MET A 237 23.24 -14.16 -22.97
CA MET A 237 23.78 -14.22 -21.62
C MET A 237 23.30 -12.98 -20.85
N TYR A 238 22.17 -13.07 -20.17
CA TYR A 238 21.74 -12.04 -19.23
C TYR A 238 22.59 -12.19 -17.97
N THR A 239 23.46 -11.23 -17.71
CA THR A 239 24.04 -11.04 -16.38
C THR A 239 22.88 -10.72 -15.46
N ALA A 240 22.64 -11.56 -14.45
CA ALA A 240 21.57 -11.36 -13.48
C ALA A 240 21.64 -9.93 -12.91
N PRO A 241 20.60 -9.09 -13.07
CA PRO A 241 20.64 -7.72 -12.62
C PRO A 241 20.78 -7.68 -11.10
N THR A 242 21.77 -6.94 -10.63
CA THR A 242 21.95 -6.67 -9.20
C THR A 242 21.14 -5.44 -8.83
N VAL A 243 20.21 -5.58 -7.89
CA VAL A 243 19.42 -4.46 -7.36
C VAL A 243 20.02 -4.00 -6.03
N PRO A 244 20.49 -2.75 -5.94
CA PRO A 244 20.97 -2.20 -4.68
C PRO A 244 19.79 -1.93 -3.74
N ILE A 245 19.85 -2.45 -2.51
CA ILE A 245 18.83 -2.24 -1.48
C ILE A 245 19.44 -1.40 -0.35
N PRO A 246 18.82 -0.24 -0.03
CA PRO A 246 19.30 0.64 1.01
C PRO A 246 18.91 0.10 2.41
N ALA A 247 19.73 -0.77 2.98
CA ALA A 247 19.44 -1.43 4.25
C ALA A 247 19.37 -0.45 5.44
N VAL A 248 20.25 0.55 5.47
CA VAL A 248 20.28 1.56 6.55
C VAL A 248 19.05 2.46 6.49
N SER A 249 18.65 2.90 5.28
CA SER A 249 17.43 3.67 5.08
C SER A 249 16.18 2.93 5.56
N ILE A 250 16.09 1.62 5.29
CA ILE A 250 14.97 0.78 5.76
C ILE A 250 14.93 0.74 7.30
N MET A 251 16.07 0.51 7.94
CA MET A 251 16.17 0.48 9.41
C MET A 251 15.84 1.84 10.04
N LEU A 252 16.30 2.95 9.45
CA LEU A 252 15.96 4.30 9.91
C LEU A 252 14.46 4.60 9.75
N SER A 253 13.88 4.24 8.62
CA SER A 253 12.44 4.40 8.37
C SER A 253 11.59 3.65 9.40
N ILE A 254 11.96 2.42 9.74
CA ILE A 254 11.29 1.63 10.78
C ILE A 254 11.47 2.30 12.14
N GLY A 255 12.69 2.69 12.51
CA GLY A 255 12.99 3.33 13.78
C GLY A 255 12.24 4.65 13.97
N CYS A 256 12.25 5.53 12.96
CA CYS A 256 11.49 6.78 12.95
C CYS A 256 9.99 6.52 13.04
N GLY A 257 9.48 5.56 12.28
CA GLY A 257 8.07 5.21 12.29
C GLY A 257 7.59 4.71 13.66
N ILE A 258 8.37 3.86 14.33
CA ILE A 258 8.09 3.41 15.70
C ILE A 258 8.13 4.60 16.68
N GLY A 259 9.10 5.49 16.56
CA GLY A 259 9.17 6.71 17.38
C GLY A 259 7.91 7.58 17.22
N PHE A 260 7.46 7.81 16.00
CA PHE A 260 6.22 8.55 15.73
C PHE A 260 4.97 7.86 16.27
N PHE A 261 4.92 6.52 16.26
CA PHE A 261 3.83 5.76 16.89
C PHE A 261 3.70 6.07 18.38
N PHE A 262 4.81 6.02 19.12
CA PHE A 262 4.81 6.33 20.55
C PHE A 262 4.47 7.80 20.83
N ILE A 263 4.97 8.73 20.01
CA ILE A 263 4.61 10.15 20.12
C ILE A 263 3.10 10.34 19.92
N SER A 264 2.50 9.68 18.93
CA SER A 264 1.05 9.75 18.69
C SER A 264 0.25 9.17 19.86
N ALA A 265 0.66 8.02 20.39
CA ALA A 265 0.01 7.38 21.51
C ALA A 265 0.09 8.26 22.77
N TRP A 266 1.23 8.90 23.02
CA TRP A 266 1.43 9.83 24.14
C TRP A 266 0.57 11.09 23.98
N LEU A 267 0.52 11.69 22.80
CA LEU A 267 -0.33 12.85 22.50
C LEU A 267 -1.80 12.54 22.71
N LEU A 268 -2.27 11.37 22.26
CA LEU A 268 -3.65 10.94 22.45
C LEU A 268 -3.99 10.77 23.92
N LYS A 269 -3.10 10.16 24.71
CA LYS A 269 -3.30 9.98 26.15
C LYS A 269 -3.41 11.32 26.88
N LYS A 270 -2.50 12.27 26.62
CA LYS A 270 -2.41 13.54 27.34
C LYS A 270 -3.55 14.52 27.03
N LYS A 271 -4.19 14.43 25.83
CA LYS A 271 -5.21 15.40 25.38
C LYS A 271 -6.63 14.87 25.36
N VAL A 272 -6.82 13.57 25.53
CA VAL A 272 -8.15 12.96 25.63
C VAL A 272 -8.59 12.82 27.08
N GLU A 273 -7.68 12.97 28.04
CA GLU A 273 -7.97 13.04 29.48
C GLU A 273 -8.49 14.43 29.92
N VAL A 274 -8.71 15.37 28.98
CA VAL A 274 -9.35 16.67 29.20
C VAL A 274 -10.61 16.74 28.32
#